data_8a977c0080ad9e8b56e84f3114d7e4a1
#
_entry.id   8a977c0080ad9e8b56e84f3114d7e4a1
#
_cell.length_a   1.000
_cell.length_b   1.000
_cell.length_c   1.000
_cell.angle_alpha   90.00
_cell.angle_beta   90.00
_cell.angle_gamma   90.00
#
_symmetry.space_group_name_H-M   'P 1'
#
loop_
_entity.id
_entity.type
_entity.pdbx_description
1 polymer ?
#
loop_
_entity_poly.entity_id
_entity_poly.type
_entity_poly.pdbx_seq_one_letter_code
_entity_poly.pdbx_strand_id
1 'polypeptide(L)'
;GYKTKHFSFNVDGGRCDECKGEGVINVSMQFMADIELECETCKGTRFKSEILDIKFDGKNISEILHMTVDEAIEFFKDNEEDKIITKIKPLQDVGLGYLQLGQSSSTLSGGEAQRVKLASFLVKGVTTDKTLFVFDEPSTGLHFHDISKLLTSLQALIELGHSVIVIEHQPDIIQQEKAASDK
;
A
#
# COMPACT_ATOMS: atom_id res chain seq x y z
N GLY A 1 6.91 -29.48 -4.64
CA GLY A 1 6.84 -28.49 -3.58
C GLY A 1 6.38 -27.13 -4.10
N TYR A 2 5.85 -26.30 -3.25
CA TYR A 2 5.37 -24.97 -3.61
C TYR A 2 6.55 -24.03 -3.88
N LYS A 3 6.32 -23.05 -4.77
CA LYS A 3 7.29 -22.01 -5.14
C LYS A 3 6.65 -20.64 -4.91
N THR A 4 7.44 -19.58 -4.83
CA THR A 4 6.99 -18.20 -4.59
C THR A 4 5.82 -17.77 -5.50
N LYS A 5 5.83 -18.19 -6.78
CA LYS A 5 4.75 -17.89 -7.73
C LYS A 5 3.36 -18.37 -7.31
N HIS A 6 3.29 -19.44 -6.48
CA HIS A 6 2.00 -19.98 -6.02
C HIS A 6 1.32 -19.07 -5.00
N PHE A 7 2.09 -18.19 -4.35
CA PHE A 7 1.59 -17.21 -3.37
C PHE A 7 1.45 -15.80 -3.95
N SER A 8 1.52 -15.66 -5.28
CA SER A 8 1.31 -14.39 -5.96
C SER A 8 -0.05 -14.38 -6.66
N PHE A 9 -0.85 -13.34 -6.42
CA PHE A 9 -2.11 -13.14 -7.14
C PHE A 9 -1.93 -12.47 -8.51
N ASN A 10 -0.70 -12.04 -8.86
CA ASN A 10 -0.39 -11.38 -10.14
C ASN A 10 0.05 -12.34 -11.25
N VAL A 11 0.44 -13.57 -10.92
CA VAL A 11 0.95 -14.55 -11.88
C VAL A 11 0.25 -15.90 -11.75
N ASP A 12 0.24 -16.67 -12.84
CA ASP A 12 -0.35 -18.00 -12.83
C ASP A 12 0.44 -18.97 -11.94
N GLY A 13 -0.28 -19.75 -11.18
CA GLY A 13 0.28 -20.74 -10.27
C GLY A 13 -0.69 -21.12 -9.17
N GLY A 14 -0.91 -20.21 -8.21
CA GLY A 14 -1.83 -20.45 -7.10
C GLY A 14 -3.01 -19.50 -7.07
N ARG A 15 -3.04 -18.47 -7.92
CA ARG A 15 -4.20 -17.57 -8.00
C ARG A 15 -5.43 -18.26 -8.54
N CYS A 16 -6.61 -17.76 -8.20
CA CYS A 16 -7.88 -18.22 -8.75
C CYS A 16 -7.89 -18.07 -10.28
N ASP A 17 -8.25 -19.12 -11.00
CA ASP A 17 -8.26 -19.10 -12.47
C ASP A 17 -9.44 -18.28 -13.02
N GLU A 18 -10.53 -18.16 -12.29
CA GLU A 18 -11.74 -17.42 -12.67
C GLU A 18 -11.48 -15.90 -12.63
N CYS A 19 -11.21 -15.35 -11.45
CA CYS A 19 -11.00 -13.91 -11.27
C CYS A 19 -9.55 -13.47 -11.51
N LYS A 20 -8.66 -14.37 -11.93
CA LYS A 20 -7.23 -14.07 -12.17
C LYS A 20 -6.49 -13.46 -10.96
N GLY A 21 -6.99 -13.68 -9.75
CA GLY A 21 -6.41 -13.17 -8.53
C GLY A 21 -7.01 -11.84 -8.05
N GLU A 22 -8.02 -11.30 -8.74
CA GLU A 22 -8.68 -10.05 -8.32
C GLU A 22 -9.60 -10.25 -7.10
N GLY A 23 -10.13 -11.47 -6.90
CA GLY A 23 -11.11 -11.76 -5.87
C GLY A 23 -12.52 -11.36 -6.25
N VAL A 24 -12.66 -10.50 -7.24
CA VAL A 24 -13.92 -9.98 -7.78
C VAL A 24 -13.99 -10.16 -9.29
N ILE A 25 -15.19 -10.11 -9.85
CA ILE A 25 -15.48 -10.11 -11.28
C ILE A 25 -16.17 -8.79 -11.62
N ASN A 26 -15.58 -8.03 -12.54
CA ASN A 26 -16.15 -6.78 -13.02
C ASN A 26 -17.19 -7.06 -14.11
N VAL A 27 -18.41 -6.65 -13.86
CA VAL A 27 -19.52 -6.70 -14.83
C VAL A 27 -19.73 -5.30 -15.38
N SER A 28 -19.34 -5.10 -16.65
CA SER A 28 -19.51 -3.81 -17.32
C SER A 28 -20.97 -3.62 -17.73
N MET A 29 -21.51 -2.46 -17.39
CA MET A 29 -22.88 -2.07 -17.70
C MET A 29 -22.90 -0.93 -18.71
N GLN A 30 -23.62 -1.09 -19.84
CA GLN A 30 -23.61 -0.13 -20.96
C GLN A 30 -24.01 1.31 -20.63
N PHE A 31 -24.75 1.55 -19.54
CA PHE A 31 -25.25 2.88 -19.17
C PHE A 31 -25.15 3.20 -17.68
N MET A 32 -24.44 2.37 -16.89
CA MET A 32 -24.25 2.53 -15.46
C MET A 32 -22.79 2.24 -15.10
N ALA A 33 -22.39 2.61 -13.88
CA ALA A 33 -21.08 2.25 -13.37
C ALA A 33 -20.90 0.71 -13.35
N ASP A 34 -19.69 0.24 -13.64
CA ASP A 34 -19.34 -1.17 -13.54
C ASP A 34 -19.62 -1.69 -12.13
N ILE A 35 -20.12 -2.89 -12.03
CA ILE A 35 -20.42 -3.55 -10.76
C ILE A 35 -19.33 -4.60 -10.48
N GLU A 36 -18.73 -4.52 -9.31
CA GLU A 36 -17.82 -5.55 -8.81
C GLU A 36 -18.62 -6.61 -8.03
N LEU A 37 -18.59 -7.85 -8.50
CA LEU A 37 -19.18 -8.99 -7.83
C LEU A 37 -18.09 -9.87 -7.24
N GLU A 38 -18.30 -10.36 -6.02
CA GLU A 38 -17.40 -11.33 -5.43
C GLU A 38 -17.28 -12.58 -6.32
N CYS A 39 -16.08 -13.06 -6.56
CA CYS A 39 -15.82 -14.25 -7.36
C CYS A 39 -16.40 -15.48 -6.66
N GLU A 40 -17.39 -16.14 -7.27
CA GLU A 40 -18.06 -17.31 -6.71
C GLU A 40 -17.11 -18.49 -6.49
N THR A 41 -16.08 -18.63 -7.32
CA THR A 41 -15.10 -19.72 -7.27
C THR A 41 -14.17 -19.61 -6.06
N CYS A 42 -13.60 -18.45 -5.80
CA CYS A 42 -12.67 -18.26 -4.68
C CYS A 42 -13.26 -17.49 -3.50
N LYS A 43 -14.48 -16.98 -3.61
CA LYS A 43 -15.17 -16.23 -2.56
C LYS A 43 -14.29 -15.12 -1.98
N GLY A 44 -13.76 -14.28 -2.86
CA GLY A 44 -12.90 -13.14 -2.50
C GLY A 44 -11.46 -13.49 -2.08
N THR A 45 -11.13 -14.76 -1.84
CA THR A 45 -9.80 -15.15 -1.31
C THR A 45 -8.66 -15.01 -2.31
N ARG A 46 -8.95 -14.87 -3.61
CA ARG A 46 -7.98 -14.66 -4.71
C ARG A 46 -7.15 -15.89 -5.10
N PHE A 47 -7.10 -16.92 -4.27
CA PHE A 47 -6.27 -18.10 -4.45
C PHE A 47 -7.09 -19.37 -4.60
N LYS A 48 -6.45 -20.40 -5.13
CA LYS A 48 -6.98 -21.78 -5.14
C LYS A 48 -7.01 -22.33 -3.71
N SER A 49 -7.98 -23.19 -3.41
CA SER A 49 -8.16 -23.77 -2.07
C SER A 49 -6.91 -24.47 -1.54
N GLU A 50 -6.20 -25.19 -2.40
CA GLU A 50 -4.97 -25.90 -2.05
C GLU A 50 -3.83 -24.98 -1.57
N ILE A 51 -3.85 -23.70 -1.98
CA ILE A 51 -2.89 -22.70 -1.52
C ILE A 51 -3.28 -22.18 -0.13
N LEU A 52 -4.57 -22.08 0.15
CA LEU A 52 -5.10 -21.62 1.43
C LEU A 52 -4.89 -22.64 2.56
N ASP A 53 -4.63 -23.90 2.24
CA ASP A 53 -4.26 -24.92 3.23
C ASP A 53 -2.86 -24.68 3.85
N ILE A 54 -2.03 -23.90 3.15
CA ILE A 54 -0.68 -23.56 3.61
C ILE A 54 -0.76 -22.35 4.52
N LYS A 55 -0.29 -22.51 5.75
CA LYS A 55 -0.35 -21.49 6.78
C LYS A 55 1.05 -21.11 7.28
N PHE A 56 1.24 -19.84 7.58
CA PHE A 56 2.34 -19.29 8.32
C PHE A 56 1.79 -18.72 9.63
N ASP A 57 2.24 -19.23 10.75
CA ASP A 57 1.73 -18.91 12.08
C ASP A 57 0.18 -18.87 12.16
N GLY A 58 -0.44 -19.96 11.69
CA GLY A 58 -1.89 -20.14 11.73
C GLY A 58 -2.68 -19.39 10.66
N LYS A 59 -2.06 -18.48 9.89
CA LYS A 59 -2.72 -17.67 8.84
C LYS A 59 -2.30 -18.08 7.44
N ASN A 60 -3.26 -18.18 6.53
CA ASN A 60 -3.00 -18.39 5.11
C ASN A 60 -2.74 -17.06 4.39
N ILE A 61 -2.32 -17.15 3.12
CA ILE A 61 -1.97 -15.95 2.33
C ILE A 61 -3.14 -14.98 2.15
N SER A 62 -4.37 -15.47 2.03
CA SER A 62 -5.55 -14.60 1.92
C SER A 62 -5.81 -13.84 3.22
N GLU A 63 -5.71 -14.52 4.36
CA GLU A 63 -5.86 -13.90 5.69
C GLU A 63 -4.79 -12.82 5.92
N ILE A 64 -3.55 -13.08 5.49
CA ILE A 64 -2.46 -12.08 5.57
C ILE A 64 -2.75 -10.88 4.66
N LEU A 65 -3.25 -11.09 3.45
CA LEU A 65 -3.60 -10.00 2.54
C LEU A 65 -4.77 -9.14 3.02
N HIS A 66 -5.65 -9.67 3.86
CA HIS A 66 -6.74 -8.91 4.48
C HIS A 66 -6.31 -8.10 5.71
N MET A 67 -5.10 -8.33 6.24
CA MET A 67 -4.57 -7.49 7.29
C MET A 67 -4.32 -6.07 6.78
N THR A 68 -4.55 -5.10 7.66
CA THR A 68 -4.01 -3.75 7.46
C THR A 68 -2.48 -3.77 7.55
N VAL A 69 -1.84 -2.74 7.04
CA VAL A 69 -0.38 -2.57 7.15
C VAL A 69 0.05 -2.61 8.62
N ASP A 70 -0.71 -1.96 9.52
CA ASP A 70 -0.40 -1.92 10.95
C ASP A 70 -0.48 -3.32 11.57
N GLU A 71 -1.57 -4.06 11.33
CA GLU A 71 -1.74 -5.44 11.80
C GLU A 71 -0.67 -6.38 11.25
N ALA A 72 -0.30 -6.21 9.99
CA ALA A 72 0.74 -7.02 9.37
C ALA A 72 2.13 -6.75 9.97
N ILE A 73 2.45 -5.49 10.29
CA ILE A 73 3.70 -5.16 10.97
C ILE A 73 3.78 -5.85 12.34
N GLU A 74 2.70 -5.81 13.13
CA GLU A 74 2.65 -6.49 14.43
C GLU A 74 2.79 -8.01 14.25
N PHE A 75 2.02 -8.60 13.34
CA PHE A 75 2.07 -10.03 13.05
C PHE A 75 3.46 -10.51 12.64
N PHE A 76 4.13 -9.80 11.73
CA PHE A 76 5.48 -10.19 11.29
C PHE A 76 6.55 -9.88 12.32
N LYS A 77 6.35 -8.90 13.22
CA LYS A 77 7.23 -8.63 14.34
C LYS A 77 7.20 -9.77 15.36
N ASP A 78 6.03 -10.28 15.68
CA ASP A 78 5.86 -11.42 16.58
C ASP A 78 6.50 -12.71 16.03
N ASN A 79 6.66 -12.78 14.70
CA ASN A 79 7.27 -13.89 13.99
C ASN A 79 8.74 -13.64 13.58
N GLU A 80 9.36 -12.55 14.02
CA GLU A 80 10.75 -12.18 13.75
C GLU A 80 11.08 -12.01 12.25
N GLU A 81 10.10 -11.60 11.43
CA GLU A 81 10.24 -11.45 9.98
C GLU A 81 10.59 -10.01 9.56
N ASP A 82 11.72 -9.49 10.07
CA ASP A 82 12.19 -8.10 9.85
C ASP A 82 12.30 -7.70 8.39
N LYS A 83 12.59 -8.64 7.49
CA LYS A 83 12.70 -8.38 6.05
C LYS A 83 11.36 -7.96 5.43
N ILE A 84 10.26 -8.48 5.93
CA ILE A 84 8.91 -8.12 5.49
C ILE A 84 8.56 -6.77 6.09
N ILE A 85 8.80 -6.60 7.39
CA ILE A 85 8.55 -5.33 8.09
C ILE A 85 9.25 -4.17 7.39
N THR A 86 10.54 -4.30 7.07
CA THR A 86 11.31 -3.26 6.38
C THR A 86 10.67 -2.83 5.05
N LYS A 87 9.96 -3.73 4.36
CA LYS A 87 9.31 -3.42 3.09
C LYS A 87 7.94 -2.76 3.23
N ILE A 88 7.19 -3.10 4.28
CA ILE A 88 5.83 -2.56 4.48
C ILE A 88 5.81 -1.35 5.41
N LYS A 89 6.79 -1.17 6.28
CA LYS A 89 6.93 -0.05 7.21
C LYS A 89 6.81 1.33 6.54
N PRO A 90 7.40 1.59 5.36
CA PRO A 90 7.23 2.86 4.66
C PRO A 90 5.78 3.22 4.33
N LEU A 91 4.88 2.24 4.18
CA LEU A 91 3.45 2.50 4.03
C LEU A 91 2.85 3.09 5.31
N GLN A 92 3.23 2.55 6.47
CA GLN A 92 2.83 3.10 7.77
C GLN A 92 3.40 4.52 7.97
N ASP A 93 4.66 4.73 7.58
CA ASP A 93 5.37 6.00 7.75
C ASP A 93 4.76 7.15 6.91
N VAL A 94 4.07 6.82 5.81
CA VAL A 94 3.32 7.80 5.00
C VAL A 94 1.84 7.91 5.39
N GLY A 95 1.43 7.36 6.54
CA GLY A 95 0.06 7.43 7.04
C GLY A 95 -0.92 6.47 6.37
N LEU A 96 -0.44 5.35 5.82
CA LEU A 96 -1.26 4.32 5.17
C LEU A 96 -1.36 3.02 5.99
N GLY A 97 -1.17 3.11 7.31
CA GLY A 97 -1.25 1.97 8.22
C GLY A 97 -2.58 1.23 8.20
N TYR A 98 -3.66 1.92 7.87
CA TYR A 98 -5.02 1.37 7.80
C TYR A 98 -5.34 0.62 6.50
N LEU A 99 -4.53 0.76 5.44
CA LEU A 99 -4.76 0.07 4.18
C LEU A 99 -4.50 -1.44 4.31
N GLN A 100 -5.33 -2.24 3.69
CA GLN A 100 -5.08 -3.68 3.60
C GLN A 100 -3.95 -3.99 2.63
N LEU A 101 -3.10 -4.98 2.95
CA LEU A 101 -1.99 -5.41 2.09
C LEU A 101 -2.46 -5.86 0.70
N GLY A 102 -3.64 -6.45 0.64
CA GLY A 102 -4.26 -6.93 -0.60
C GLY A 102 -5.20 -5.93 -1.27
N GLN A 103 -5.26 -4.67 -0.83
CA GLN A 103 -6.17 -3.69 -1.40
C GLN A 103 -5.89 -3.44 -2.89
N SER A 104 -6.95 -3.38 -3.70
CA SER A 104 -6.82 -3.07 -5.12
C SER A 104 -6.41 -1.61 -5.31
N SER A 105 -5.48 -1.36 -6.25
CA SER A 105 -5.08 0.00 -6.59
C SER A 105 -6.22 0.84 -7.17
N SER A 106 -7.24 0.22 -7.75
CA SER A 106 -8.45 0.88 -8.28
C SER A 106 -9.33 1.50 -7.19
N THR A 107 -9.21 1.02 -5.95
CA THR A 107 -10.00 1.52 -4.80
C THR A 107 -9.30 2.62 -4.01
N LEU A 108 -8.05 2.94 -4.36
CA LEU A 108 -7.28 3.99 -3.71
C LEU A 108 -7.74 5.38 -4.15
N SER A 109 -7.88 6.29 -3.21
CA SER A 109 -8.01 7.72 -3.51
C SER A 109 -6.75 8.27 -4.16
N GLY A 110 -6.84 9.44 -4.82
CA GLY A 110 -5.67 10.10 -5.42
C GLY A 110 -4.54 10.32 -4.44
N GLY A 111 -4.84 10.82 -3.23
CA GLY A 111 -3.85 11.03 -2.18
C GLY A 111 -3.23 9.73 -1.66
N GLU A 112 -4.01 8.66 -1.50
CA GLU A 112 -3.49 7.33 -1.11
C GLU A 112 -2.55 6.77 -2.17
N ALA A 113 -2.92 6.85 -3.45
CA ALA A 113 -2.08 6.39 -4.55
C ALA A 113 -0.74 7.16 -4.61
N GLN A 114 -0.75 8.48 -4.37
CA GLN A 114 0.47 9.28 -4.27
C GLN A 114 1.35 8.83 -3.09
N ARG A 115 0.76 8.59 -1.91
CA ARG A 115 1.49 8.13 -0.72
C ARG A 115 2.05 6.72 -0.88
N VAL A 116 1.33 5.78 -1.54
CA VAL A 116 1.87 4.47 -1.90
C VAL A 116 3.11 4.62 -2.80
N LYS A 117 3.04 5.53 -3.77
CA LYS A 117 4.18 5.82 -4.64
C LYS A 117 5.35 6.42 -3.85
N LEU A 118 5.10 7.36 -2.94
CA LEU A 118 6.11 7.92 -2.02
C LEU A 118 6.78 6.80 -1.21
N ALA A 119 6.00 5.93 -0.55
CA ALA A 119 6.53 4.80 0.20
C ALA A 119 7.44 3.90 -0.65
N SER A 120 7.08 3.65 -1.91
CA SER A 120 7.88 2.84 -2.83
C SER A 120 9.26 3.45 -3.16
N PHE A 121 9.39 4.77 -3.15
CA PHE A 121 10.67 5.43 -3.30
C PHE A 121 11.53 5.34 -2.03
N LEU A 122 10.91 5.49 -0.85
CA LEU A 122 11.60 5.34 0.44
C LEU A 122 12.20 3.94 0.61
N VAL A 123 11.51 2.89 0.15
CA VAL A 123 12.05 1.51 0.15
C VAL A 123 13.31 1.36 -0.70
N LYS A 124 13.39 2.07 -1.84
CA LYS A 124 14.54 1.96 -2.75
C LYS A 124 15.82 2.57 -2.21
N GLY A 125 15.71 3.47 -1.21
CA GLY A 125 16.86 4.14 -0.60
C GLY A 125 17.57 5.12 -1.55
N VAL A 126 18.84 5.40 -1.26
CA VAL A 126 19.63 6.36 -2.02
C VAL A 126 19.77 5.95 -3.48
N THR A 127 19.23 6.75 -4.39
CA THR A 127 19.49 6.65 -5.83
C THR A 127 20.47 7.73 -6.24
N THR A 128 21.30 7.47 -7.26
CA THR A 128 22.25 8.46 -7.79
C THR A 128 21.55 9.59 -8.55
N ASP A 129 20.32 9.37 -8.99
CA ASP A 129 19.57 10.31 -9.81
C ASP A 129 18.72 11.24 -8.95
N LYS A 130 18.93 12.54 -9.09
CA LYS A 130 18.10 13.57 -8.45
C LYS A 130 16.73 13.60 -9.15
N THR A 131 15.67 13.46 -8.37
CA THR A 131 14.29 13.44 -8.86
C THR A 131 13.54 14.64 -8.32
N LEU A 132 12.70 15.25 -9.14
CA LEU A 132 11.71 16.24 -8.71
C LEU A 132 10.38 15.50 -8.45
N PHE A 133 9.89 15.58 -7.23
CA PHE A 133 8.60 15.07 -6.82
C PHE A 133 7.59 16.22 -6.77
N VAL A 134 6.42 16.01 -7.37
CA VAL A 134 5.30 16.95 -7.29
C VAL A 134 4.12 16.18 -6.69
N PHE A 135 3.63 16.66 -5.55
CA PHE A 135 2.47 16.10 -4.86
C PHE A 135 1.33 17.11 -4.90
N ASP A 136 0.16 16.65 -5.31
CA ASP A 136 -1.07 17.44 -5.38
C ASP A 136 -2.04 16.94 -4.30
N GLU A 137 -2.28 17.79 -3.29
CA GLU A 137 -3.10 17.49 -2.11
C GLU A 137 -2.78 16.12 -1.44
N PRO A 138 -1.51 15.81 -1.14
CA PRO A 138 -1.13 14.51 -0.59
C PRO A 138 -1.69 14.25 0.82
N SER A 139 -2.16 15.28 1.51
CA SER A 139 -2.79 15.18 2.83
C SER A 139 -4.27 14.82 2.79
N THR A 140 -4.88 14.79 1.60
CA THR A 140 -6.31 14.49 1.46
C THR A 140 -6.67 13.16 2.12
N GLY A 141 -7.66 13.18 3.02
CA GLY A 141 -8.12 12.03 3.78
C GLY A 141 -7.24 11.61 4.96
N LEU A 142 -6.19 12.36 5.28
CA LEU A 142 -5.36 12.11 6.47
C LEU A 142 -5.92 12.75 7.73
N HIS A 143 -5.79 12.03 8.84
CA HIS A 143 -5.98 12.61 10.16
C HIS A 143 -4.76 13.49 10.53
N PHE A 144 -4.95 14.49 11.38
CA PHE A 144 -3.90 15.43 11.78
C PHE A 144 -2.58 14.74 12.23
N HIS A 145 -2.69 13.62 12.94
CA HIS A 145 -1.52 12.84 13.38
C HIS A 145 -0.72 12.24 12.21
N ASP A 146 -1.40 11.87 11.13
CA ASP A 146 -0.75 11.24 9.98
C ASP A 146 -0.12 12.25 9.04
N ILE A 147 -0.56 13.51 9.10
CA ILE A 147 0.07 14.63 8.38
C ILE A 147 1.53 14.78 8.82
N SER A 148 1.82 14.69 10.11
CA SER A 148 3.21 14.79 10.61
C SER A 148 4.10 13.66 10.08
N LYS A 149 3.57 12.45 9.94
CA LYS A 149 4.29 11.32 9.34
C LYS A 149 4.57 11.57 7.85
N LEU A 150 3.57 12.08 7.12
CA LEU A 150 3.74 12.45 5.72
C LEU A 150 4.85 13.50 5.55
N LEU A 151 4.83 14.58 6.33
CA LEU A 151 5.86 15.63 6.29
C LEU A 151 7.26 15.09 6.60
N THR A 152 7.39 14.20 7.59
CA THR A 152 8.66 13.52 7.89
C THR A 152 9.14 12.69 6.69
N SER A 153 8.24 12.01 6.00
CA SER A 153 8.57 11.20 4.82
C SER A 153 8.98 12.06 3.62
N LEU A 154 8.36 13.24 3.44
CA LEU A 154 8.75 14.22 2.42
C LEU A 154 10.12 14.81 2.74
N GLN A 155 10.38 15.13 4.01
CA GLN A 155 11.70 15.59 4.46
C GLN A 155 12.80 14.56 4.20
N ALA A 156 12.52 13.28 4.42
CA ALA A 156 13.45 12.19 4.10
C ALA A 156 13.85 12.16 2.61
N LEU A 157 12.92 12.46 1.68
CA LEU A 157 13.27 12.59 0.25
C LEU A 157 14.23 13.75 0.00
N ILE A 158 14.02 14.89 0.67
CA ILE A 158 14.90 16.07 0.54
C ILE A 158 16.30 15.75 1.07
N GLU A 159 16.39 15.04 2.20
CA GLU A 159 17.67 14.60 2.79
C GLU A 159 18.42 13.61 1.89
N LEU A 160 17.70 12.82 1.10
CA LEU A 160 18.27 11.95 0.06
C LEU A 160 18.73 12.73 -1.18
N GLY A 161 18.58 14.06 -1.21
CA GLY A 161 19.04 14.95 -2.28
C GLY A 161 18.03 15.16 -3.42
N HIS A 162 16.76 14.78 -3.21
CA HIS A 162 15.67 15.02 -4.16
C HIS A 162 15.05 16.41 -3.93
N SER A 163 14.25 16.88 -4.89
CA SER A 163 13.45 18.09 -4.77
C SER A 163 11.98 17.73 -4.62
N VAL A 164 11.26 18.42 -3.74
CA VAL A 164 9.85 18.16 -3.46
C VAL A 164 9.06 19.46 -3.63
N ILE A 165 7.97 19.40 -4.38
CA ILE A 165 6.95 20.43 -4.48
C ILE A 165 5.64 19.85 -3.97
N VAL A 166 4.99 20.53 -3.03
CA VAL A 166 3.69 20.15 -2.49
C VAL A 166 2.69 21.25 -2.79
N ILE A 167 1.55 20.87 -3.38
CA ILE A 167 0.41 21.75 -3.61
C ILE A 167 -0.62 21.40 -2.54
N GLU A 168 -0.97 22.36 -1.68
CA GLU A 168 -1.89 22.13 -0.56
C GLU A 168 -2.83 23.32 -0.38
N HIS A 169 -4.04 23.03 0.08
CA HIS A 169 -5.06 24.01 0.39
C HIS A 169 -5.34 24.15 1.90
N GLN A 170 -4.77 23.27 2.74
CA GLN A 170 -4.95 23.30 4.18
C GLN A 170 -3.91 24.24 4.85
N PRO A 171 -4.34 25.35 5.49
CA PRO A 171 -3.42 26.35 6.08
C PRO A 171 -2.49 25.78 7.15
N ASP A 172 -2.96 24.79 7.92
CA ASP A 172 -2.20 24.19 9.02
C ASP A 172 -0.95 23.44 8.52
N ILE A 173 -1.03 22.84 7.33
CA ILE A 173 0.10 22.14 6.71
C ILE A 173 1.13 23.13 6.21
N ILE A 174 0.69 24.23 5.58
CA ILE A 174 1.56 25.29 5.05
C ILE A 174 2.36 25.97 6.18
N GLN A 175 1.78 26.08 7.38
CA GLN A 175 2.47 26.66 8.55
C GLN A 175 3.52 25.72 9.15
N GLN A 176 3.28 24.42 9.15
CA GLN A 176 4.26 23.44 9.65
C GLN A 176 5.49 23.31 8.74
N GLU A 177 5.32 23.42 7.42
CA GLU A 177 6.44 23.43 6.47
C GLU A 177 7.35 24.64 6.65
N LYS A 178 6.81 25.81 6.93
CA LYS A 178 7.62 27.03 7.21
C LYS A 178 8.48 26.85 8.46
N ALA A 179 7.98 26.20 9.50
CA ALA A 179 8.74 25.95 10.73
C ALA A 179 9.87 24.90 10.52
N ALA A 180 9.78 24.05 9.52
CA ALA A 180 10.81 23.06 9.17
C ALA A 180 11.89 23.62 8.23
N SER A 181 11.55 24.63 7.39
CA SER A 181 12.49 25.26 6.45
C SER A 181 13.40 26.30 7.10
N ASP A 182 13.07 26.80 8.28
CA ASP A 182 13.84 27.84 9.01
C ASP A 182 14.88 27.23 9.99
N LYS A 183 15.17 25.96 9.90
CA LYS A 183 16.22 25.25 10.65
C LYS A 183 17.30 24.71 9.73
#